data_076fa3929260c5caf88bb684383b592f
#
_entry.id   076fa3929260c5caf88bb684383b592f
#
_cell.length_a   1.000
_cell.length_b   1.000
_cell.length_c   1.000
_cell.angle_alpha   90.00
_cell.angle_beta   90.00
_cell.angle_gamma   90.00
#
_symmetry.space_group_name_H-M   'P 1'
#
loop_
_entity.id
_entity.type
_entity.pdbx_description
1 polymer ?
#
loop_
_entity_poly.entity_id
_entity_poly.type
_entity_poly.pdbx_seq_one_letter_code
_entity_poly.pdbx_strand_id
1 'polypeptide(L)'
;MKKLIILLFASVLSLSSINAKAKSITLGWAAWDPANALQELTKEFTAETGIDVNFEFVPWPNFADRMLNELNNKGKTFDLLIGDSQWIGAGAVYGHYVKLNEFFDKEGISMNDFSPATVYAYSTWPKGSENYYALPAMGDALAWAYRKDWFDRPELRSEFKAKHGYDLGVPANWNQLYDMCTFFQGREIDGQKRYGAAINTERGSEGITMGVTAAMYAWGMEYENPNKPYDMEGYFNSPQAVEAVEFYRKLYEDCAPPGHSDAYMVANLDAYKSGQVAFQMNWYAFWPGVSKEDSDGRVSGFFANPKQNVAAATLGGQ
;
A
#
# COMPACT_ATOMS: atom_id res chain seq x y z
N MET A 1 34.85 -81.96 22.23
CA MET A 1 33.61 -81.25 21.97
C MET A 1 33.68 -79.86 22.61
N LYS A 2 34.10 -78.88 21.82
CA LYS A 2 34.27 -77.51 22.31
C LYS A 2 33.04 -76.72 21.95
N LYS A 3 32.30 -76.27 22.95
CA LYS A 3 31.17 -75.37 22.79
C LYS A 3 31.68 -73.95 22.54
N LEU A 4 31.44 -73.46 21.34
CA LEU A 4 31.72 -72.08 20.93
C LEU A 4 30.59 -71.23 21.48
N ILE A 5 30.91 -70.35 22.45
CA ILE A 5 30.01 -69.33 22.96
C ILE A 5 30.15 -68.12 22.05
N ILE A 6 29.12 -67.89 21.20
CA ILE A 6 29.01 -66.66 20.40
C ILE A 6 28.41 -65.61 21.32
N LEU A 7 29.25 -64.66 21.79
CA LEU A 7 28.78 -63.45 22.42
C LEU A 7 28.20 -62.52 21.30
N LEU A 8 26.89 -62.47 21.21
CA LEU A 8 26.21 -61.43 20.43
C LEU A 8 26.36 -60.10 21.19
N PHE A 9 27.28 -59.28 20.76
CA PHE A 9 27.26 -57.86 21.09
C PHE A 9 26.12 -57.21 20.33
N ALA A 10 24.94 -57.15 20.95
CA ALA A 10 23.89 -56.30 20.51
C ALA A 10 24.31 -54.85 20.81
N SER A 11 24.99 -54.23 19.85
CA SER A 11 25.17 -52.78 19.85
C SER A 11 23.80 -52.15 19.65
N VAL A 12 23.19 -51.81 20.76
CA VAL A 12 22.04 -50.87 20.78
C VAL A 12 22.62 -49.55 20.31
N LEU A 13 22.57 -49.32 18.99
CA LEU A 13 22.59 -47.98 18.44
C LEU A 13 21.34 -47.30 18.97
N SER A 14 21.46 -46.65 20.11
CA SER A 14 20.56 -45.59 20.51
C SER A 14 20.67 -44.52 19.42
N LEU A 15 19.74 -44.57 18.46
CA LEU A 15 19.38 -43.44 17.67
C LEU A 15 18.89 -42.39 18.67
N SER A 16 19.84 -41.67 19.26
CA SER A 16 19.54 -40.36 19.82
C SER A 16 18.99 -39.57 18.64
N SER A 17 17.68 -39.53 18.51
CA SER A 17 16.98 -38.53 17.75
C SER A 17 17.50 -37.20 18.36
N ILE A 18 18.53 -36.66 17.75
CA ILE A 18 18.86 -35.27 17.96
C ILE A 18 17.59 -34.58 17.46
N ASN A 19 16.70 -34.23 18.38
CA ASN A 19 15.70 -33.24 18.16
C ASN A 19 16.48 -31.96 17.85
N ALA A 20 16.97 -31.84 16.63
CA ALA A 20 17.37 -30.58 16.08
C ALA A 20 16.08 -29.75 16.16
N LYS A 21 16.04 -28.85 17.16
CA LYS A 21 14.94 -27.86 17.27
C LYS A 21 14.81 -27.29 15.87
N ALA A 22 13.66 -27.49 15.23
CA ALA A 22 13.42 -26.99 13.89
C ALA A 22 13.85 -25.53 13.88
N LYS A 23 14.75 -25.19 12.97
CA LYS A 23 15.17 -23.79 12.83
C LYS A 23 13.95 -23.01 12.40
N SER A 24 13.64 -21.97 13.10
CA SER A 24 12.52 -21.11 12.72
C SER A 24 12.92 -19.65 12.82
N ILE A 25 12.35 -18.84 11.97
CA ILE A 25 12.42 -17.38 12.01
C ILE A 25 11.01 -16.82 12.18
N THR A 26 10.90 -15.67 12.82
CA THR A 26 9.62 -14.96 13.01
C THR A 26 9.67 -13.66 12.24
N LEU A 27 8.65 -13.45 11.37
CA LEU A 27 8.48 -12.27 10.56
C LEU A 27 7.27 -11.48 11.04
N GLY A 28 7.48 -10.19 11.34
CA GLY A 28 6.41 -9.27 11.70
C GLY A 28 5.92 -8.47 10.50
N TRP A 29 4.61 -8.41 10.28
CA TRP A 29 3.99 -7.57 9.26
C TRP A 29 2.55 -7.20 9.61
N ALA A 30 1.95 -6.33 8.78
CA ALA A 30 0.54 -5.98 8.88
C ALA A 30 -0.37 -7.15 8.45
N ALA A 31 -1.58 -7.21 9.03
CA ALA A 31 -2.62 -8.17 8.66
C ALA A 31 -3.35 -7.69 7.40
N TRP A 32 -3.03 -8.23 6.23
CA TRP A 32 -3.65 -7.92 4.95
C TRP A 32 -3.34 -8.98 3.88
N ASP A 33 -3.97 -8.91 2.71
CA ASP A 33 -3.84 -9.93 1.67
C ASP A 33 -2.41 -10.18 1.18
N PRO A 34 -1.53 -9.16 0.96
CA PRO A 34 -0.14 -9.40 0.60
C PRO A 34 0.64 -10.20 1.65
N ALA A 35 0.35 -10.01 2.93
CA ALA A 35 1.00 -10.78 4.01
C ALA A 35 0.58 -12.25 3.98
N ASN A 36 -0.71 -12.52 3.71
CA ASN A 36 -1.20 -13.88 3.54
C ASN A 36 -0.54 -14.57 2.31
N ALA A 37 -0.38 -13.81 1.21
CA ALA A 37 0.30 -14.32 0.03
C ALA A 37 1.77 -14.66 0.30
N LEU A 38 2.49 -13.79 1.01
CA LEU A 38 3.87 -14.04 1.41
C LEU A 38 3.96 -15.28 2.31
N GLN A 39 3.04 -15.45 3.26
CA GLN A 39 3.00 -16.63 4.13
C GLN A 39 2.86 -17.93 3.30
N GLU A 40 2.06 -17.94 2.25
CA GLU A 40 1.96 -19.08 1.34
C GLU A 40 3.30 -19.34 0.61
N LEU A 41 3.95 -18.28 0.11
CA LEU A 41 5.24 -18.40 -0.60
C LEU A 41 6.35 -18.92 0.31
N THR A 42 6.35 -18.62 1.60
CA THR A 42 7.38 -19.12 2.53
C THR A 42 7.33 -20.63 2.76
N LYS A 43 6.28 -21.32 2.34
CA LYS A 43 6.21 -22.79 2.36
C LYS A 43 7.24 -23.41 1.41
N GLU A 44 7.51 -22.78 0.27
CA GLU A 44 8.55 -23.20 -0.67
C GLU A 44 9.94 -23.03 -0.01
N PHE A 45 10.19 -21.89 0.62
CA PHE A 45 11.41 -21.64 1.37
C PHE A 45 11.63 -22.67 2.48
N THR A 46 10.59 -22.99 3.25
CA THR A 46 10.66 -24.03 4.29
C THR A 46 10.96 -25.39 3.68
N ALA A 47 10.35 -25.74 2.56
CA ALA A 47 10.60 -27.02 1.88
C ALA A 47 12.06 -27.15 1.37
N GLU A 48 12.64 -26.03 0.91
CA GLU A 48 14.02 -26.01 0.40
C GLU A 48 15.09 -25.97 1.49
N THR A 49 14.82 -25.23 2.58
CA THR A 49 15.83 -24.93 3.60
C THR A 49 15.67 -25.69 4.91
N GLY A 50 14.48 -26.23 5.17
CA GLY A 50 14.13 -26.81 6.48
C GLY A 50 13.98 -25.75 7.58
N ILE A 51 13.83 -24.45 7.23
CA ILE A 51 13.62 -23.35 8.17
C ILE A 51 12.14 -22.95 8.14
N ASP A 52 11.47 -23.09 9.28
CA ASP A 52 10.07 -22.65 9.40
C ASP A 52 9.99 -21.12 9.47
N VAL A 53 8.99 -20.53 8.81
CA VAL A 53 8.72 -19.10 8.89
C VAL A 53 7.42 -18.88 9.64
N ASN A 54 7.52 -18.32 10.84
CA ASN A 54 6.38 -17.91 11.64
C ASN A 54 6.03 -16.47 11.31
N PHE A 55 4.72 -16.13 11.30
CA PHE A 55 4.26 -14.78 11.07
C PHE A 55 3.52 -14.25 12.28
N GLU A 56 3.79 -12.99 12.65
CA GLU A 56 2.93 -12.20 13.52
C GLU A 56 2.28 -11.10 12.66
N PHE A 57 0.98 -11.25 12.40
CA PHE A 57 0.20 -10.27 11.65
C PHE A 57 -0.49 -9.32 12.62
N VAL A 58 -0.20 -8.04 12.46
CA VAL A 58 -0.75 -6.97 13.32
C VAL A 58 -1.81 -6.21 12.53
N PRO A 59 -3.05 -6.05 13.06
CA PRO A 59 -4.07 -5.23 12.42
C PRO A 59 -3.55 -3.81 12.13
N TRP A 60 -3.86 -3.28 10.95
CA TRP A 60 -3.31 -2.02 10.44
C TRP A 60 -3.38 -0.85 11.43
N PRO A 61 -4.50 -0.60 12.15
CA PRO A 61 -4.57 0.50 13.12
C PRO A 61 -3.54 0.43 14.26
N ASN A 62 -3.05 -0.78 14.57
CA ASN A 62 -2.08 -1.02 15.65
C ASN A 62 -0.67 -1.32 15.14
N PHE A 63 -0.51 -1.42 13.80
CA PHE A 63 0.72 -1.93 13.20
C PHE A 63 1.92 -1.02 13.49
N ALA A 64 1.80 0.28 13.23
CA ALA A 64 2.88 1.22 13.46
C ALA A 64 3.33 1.23 14.93
N ASP A 65 2.39 1.35 15.86
CA ASP A 65 2.70 1.37 17.29
C ASP A 65 3.36 0.09 17.76
N ARG A 66 2.85 -1.08 17.34
CA ARG A 66 3.42 -2.37 17.72
C ARG A 66 4.86 -2.53 17.22
N MET A 67 5.11 -2.19 15.94
CA MET A 67 6.42 -2.37 15.32
C MET A 67 7.43 -1.33 15.82
N LEU A 68 7.05 -0.07 15.92
CA LEU A 68 7.92 0.98 16.43
C LEU A 68 8.28 0.77 17.91
N ASN A 69 7.35 0.28 18.72
CA ASN A 69 7.64 -0.10 20.12
C ASN A 69 8.65 -1.24 20.19
N GLU A 70 8.54 -2.26 19.34
CA GLU A 70 9.51 -3.36 19.26
C GLU A 70 10.91 -2.85 18.90
N LEU A 71 11.01 -2.02 17.88
CA LEU A 71 12.28 -1.43 17.43
C LEU A 71 12.90 -0.52 18.49
N ASN A 72 12.12 0.37 19.09
CA ASN A 72 12.59 1.31 20.11
C ASN A 72 13.08 0.61 21.38
N ASN A 73 12.43 -0.48 21.77
CA ASN A 73 12.82 -1.28 22.93
C ASN A 73 13.90 -2.32 22.60
N LYS A 74 14.40 -2.37 21.37
CA LYS A 74 15.35 -3.38 20.88
C LYS A 74 14.85 -4.81 21.20
N GLY A 75 13.57 -5.02 20.95
CA GLY A 75 12.88 -6.30 21.16
C GLY A 75 13.49 -7.41 20.34
N LYS A 76 13.15 -8.64 20.67
CA LYS A 76 13.63 -9.85 20.02
C LYS A 76 12.50 -10.76 19.58
N THR A 77 11.31 -10.19 19.41
CA THR A 77 10.13 -10.94 19.00
C THR A 77 10.25 -11.35 17.53
N PHE A 78 10.85 -10.49 16.71
CA PHE A 78 11.01 -10.73 15.27
C PHE A 78 12.46 -10.90 14.89
N ASP A 79 12.73 -11.85 13.99
CA ASP A 79 14.01 -11.97 13.28
C ASP A 79 14.02 -11.06 12.04
N LEU A 80 12.85 -10.90 11.40
CA LEU A 80 12.64 -10.04 10.26
C LEU A 80 11.38 -9.17 10.48
N LEU A 81 11.42 -7.97 9.96
CA LEU A 81 10.31 -7.03 9.97
C LEU A 81 10.08 -6.50 8.55
N ILE A 82 8.84 -6.56 8.07
CA ILE A 82 8.43 -5.77 6.92
C ILE A 82 7.80 -4.50 7.48
N GLY A 83 8.56 -3.43 7.40
CA GLY A 83 8.20 -2.11 7.91
C GLY A 83 7.67 -1.18 6.84
N ASP A 84 7.26 0.01 7.24
CA ASP A 84 6.85 1.06 6.34
C ASP A 84 8.05 1.89 5.87
N SER A 85 7.99 2.37 4.63
CA SER A 85 9.05 3.18 4.01
C SER A 85 9.34 4.49 4.75
N GLN A 86 8.35 5.05 5.42
CA GLN A 86 8.49 6.26 6.22
C GLN A 86 9.37 6.08 7.47
N TRP A 87 9.62 4.84 7.90
CA TRP A 87 10.45 4.55 9.08
C TRP A 87 11.93 4.37 8.75
N ILE A 88 12.33 4.28 7.47
CA ILE A 88 13.71 3.92 7.10
C ILE A 88 14.74 4.92 7.63
N GLY A 89 14.42 6.21 7.63
CA GLY A 89 15.31 7.25 8.15
C GLY A 89 15.56 7.10 9.65
N ALA A 90 14.51 6.96 10.43
CA ALA A 90 14.61 6.73 11.87
C ALA A 90 15.32 5.38 12.16
N GLY A 91 14.95 4.33 11.44
CA GLY A 91 15.56 3.02 11.55
C GLY A 91 17.06 3.02 11.34
N ALA A 92 17.53 3.74 10.33
CA ALA A 92 18.97 3.89 10.04
C ALA A 92 19.69 4.77 11.08
N VAL A 93 19.13 5.93 11.43
CA VAL A 93 19.76 6.91 12.33
C VAL A 93 19.84 6.41 13.76
N TYR A 94 18.78 5.78 14.26
CA TYR A 94 18.74 5.25 15.63
C TYR A 94 19.31 3.83 15.78
N GLY A 95 19.78 3.24 14.67
CA GLY A 95 20.38 1.90 14.68
C GLY A 95 19.37 0.79 14.96
N HIS A 96 18.13 0.97 14.55
CA HIS A 96 17.10 -0.07 14.57
C HIS A 96 17.30 -1.05 13.41
N TYR A 97 17.78 -0.56 12.27
CA TYR A 97 18.03 -1.35 11.06
C TYR A 97 19.51 -1.57 10.85
N VAL A 98 19.85 -2.77 10.45
CA VAL A 98 21.22 -3.16 10.09
C VAL A 98 21.51 -2.62 8.68
N LYS A 99 22.72 -2.09 8.48
CA LYS A 99 23.19 -1.76 7.14
C LYS A 99 23.50 -3.07 6.38
N LEU A 100 22.90 -3.26 5.22
CA LEU A 100 22.88 -4.54 4.50
C LEU A 100 23.92 -4.65 3.38
N ASN A 101 24.73 -3.63 3.13
CA ASN A 101 25.69 -3.62 2.01
C ASN A 101 26.62 -4.85 2.01
N GLU A 102 27.27 -5.13 3.14
CA GLU A 102 28.20 -6.28 3.25
C GLU A 102 27.46 -7.61 3.03
N PHE A 103 26.22 -7.71 3.50
CA PHE A 103 25.40 -8.88 3.27
C PHE A 103 25.05 -9.04 1.79
N PHE A 104 24.68 -7.96 1.11
CA PHE A 104 24.35 -7.97 -0.31
C PHE A 104 25.56 -8.36 -1.17
N ASP A 105 26.73 -7.79 -0.86
CA ASP A 105 27.98 -8.13 -1.56
C ASP A 105 28.33 -9.62 -1.39
N LYS A 106 28.20 -10.12 -0.18
CA LYS A 106 28.51 -11.52 0.15
C LYS A 106 27.56 -12.51 -0.53
N GLU A 107 26.25 -12.20 -0.56
CA GLU A 107 25.22 -13.09 -1.09
C GLU A 107 24.94 -12.82 -2.58
N GLY A 108 25.61 -11.84 -3.20
CA GLY A 108 25.41 -11.49 -4.61
C GLY A 108 24.05 -10.85 -4.92
N ILE A 109 23.45 -10.16 -3.94
CA ILE A 109 22.15 -9.51 -4.12
C ILE A 109 22.35 -8.18 -4.82
N SER A 110 21.70 -8.01 -5.97
CA SER A 110 21.76 -6.79 -6.77
C SER A 110 20.51 -5.93 -6.55
N MET A 111 20.69 -4.66 -6.16
CA MET A 111 19.58 -3.73 -6.07
C MET A 111 19.05 -3.30 -7.45
N ASN A 112 19.75 -3.63 -8.54
CA ASN A 112 19.29 -3.42 -9.91
C ASN A 112 18.14 -4.34 -10.32
N ASP A 113 17.91 -5.40 -9.56
CA ASP A 113 16.78 -6.32 -9.77
C ASP A 113 15.45 -5.74 -9.28
N PHE A 114 15.48 -4.60 -8.60
CA PHE A 114 14.32 -3.90 -8.07
C PHE A 114 14.04 -2.59 -8.83
N SER A 115 12.79 -2.12 -8.76
CA SER A 115 12.44 -0.83 -9.32
C SER A 115 13.26 0.29 -8.67
N PRO A 116 13.92 1.18 -9.44
CA PRO A 116 14.70 2.29 -8.87
C PRO A 116 13.89 3.17 -7.91
N ALA A 117 12.60 3.37 -8.16
CA ALA A 117 11.72 4.13 -7.28
C ALA A 117 11.54 3.46 -5.91
N THR A 118 11.38 2.13 -5.88
CA THR A 118 11.25 1.39 -4.62
C THR A 118 12.59 1.30 -3.87
N VAL A 119 13.70 1.17 -4.57
CA VAL A 119 15.04 1.22 -3.95
C VAL A 119 15.26 2.58 -3.29
N TYR A 120 14.97 3.67 -4.01
CA TYR A 120 15.09 5.02 -3.47
C TYR A 120 14.20 5.22 -2.24
N ALA A 121 12.93 4.82 -2.31
CA ALA A 121 11.95 5.09 -1.28
C ALA A 121 12.09 4.16 -0.06
N TYR A 122 12.42 2.86 -0.27
CA TYR A 122 12.27 1.82 0.74
C TYR A 122 13.57 1.24 1.25
N SER A 123 14.71 1.51 0.58
CA SER A 123 15.96 0.80 0.92
C SER A 123 17.06 1.71 1.41
N THR A 124 17.13 2.98 0.97
CA THR A 124 18.29 3.83 1.16
C THR A 124 18.13 4.89 2.24
N TRP A 125 19.22 5.16 2.97
CA TRP A 125 19.34 6.31 3.84
C TRP A 125 20.79 6.82 3.91
N PRO A 126 21.09 8.15 3.75
CA PRO A 126 20.15 9.16 3.23
C PRO A 126 19.54 8.78 1.88
N LYS A 127 18.38 9.36 1.55
CA LYS A 127 17.70 9.06 0.29
C LYS A 127 18.62 9.25 -0.91
N GLY A 128 18.62 8.28 -1.84
CA GLY A 128 19.48 8.30 -3.02
C GLY A 128 20.95 7.94 -2.78
N SER A 129 21.34 7.57 -1.54
CA SER A 129 22.66 7.01 -1.26
C SER A 129 22.71 5.52 -1.60
N GLU A 130 23.94 4.98 -1.63
CA GLU A 130 24.16 3.54 -1.76
C GLU A 130 24.24 2.81 -0.40
N ASN A 131 23.69 3.43 0.67
CA ASN A 131 23.58 2.77 1.96
C ASN A 131 22.22 2.09 2.09
N TYR A 132 22.19 0.79 2.03
CA TYR A 132 20.98 -0.02 2.06
C TYR A 132 20.67 -0.52 3.46
N TYR A 133 19.41 -0.35 3.90
CA TYR A 133 18.91 -0.78 5.21
C TYR A 133 17.69 -1.70 5.10
N ALA A 134 17.16 -1.87 3.92
CA ALA A 134 16.07 -2.81 3.64
C ALA A 134 16.10 -3.29 2.20
N LEU A 135 15.41 -4.40 1.93
CA LEU A 135 15.01 -4.84 0.60
C LEU A 135 13.57 -4.37 0.34
N PRO A 136 13.24 -3.91 -0.87
CA PRO A 136 11.85 -3.62 -1.22
C PRO A 136 11.03 -4.90 -1.22
N ALA A 137 10.08 -5.03 -0.28
CA ALA A 137 9.19 -6.18 -0.23
C ALA A 137 8.02 -6.03 -1.20
N MET A 138 7.47 -4.81 -1.31
CA MET A 138 6.34 -4.50 -2.17
C MET A 138 6.30 -3.01 -2.47
N GLY A 139 6.06 -2.66 -3.74
CA GLY A 139 5.66 -1.31 -4.12
C GLY A 139 4.15 -1.22 -4.17
N ASP A 140 3.58 -0.15 -3.66
CA ASP A 140 2.15 0.12 -3.74
C ASP A 140 1.89 1.56 -4.18
N ALA A 141 0.69 1.82 -4.68
CA ALA A 141 0.29 3.14 -5.12
C ALA A 141 -1.20 3.36 -4.85
N LEU A 142 -1.53 4.58 -4.45
CA LEU A 142 -2.91 5.01 -4.30
C LEU A 142 -3.51 5.33 -5.67
N ALA A 143 -4.69 4.78 -5.94
CA ALA A 143 -5.38 4.96 -7.21
C ALA A 143 -6.90 4.82 -7.07
N TRP A 144 -7.60 4.63 -8.17
CA TRP A 144 -9.05 4.65 -8.21
C TRP A 144 -9.61 3.39 -8.85
N ALA A 145 -10.69 2.86 -8.26
CA ALA A 145 -11.60 1.95 -8.95
C ALA A 145 -12.92 2.68 -9.24
N TYR A 146 -13.60 2.32 -10.32
CA TYR A 146 -14.89 2.88 -10.71
C TYR A 146 -15.86 1.79 -11.17
N ARG A 147 -17.16 2.03 -11.03
CA ARG A 147 -18.24 1.14 -11.44
C ARG A 147 -18.41 1.16 -12.96
N LYS A 148 -17.58 0.39 -13.64
CA LYS A 148 -17.61 0.26 -15.10
C LYS A 148 -18.99 -0.15 -15.62
N ASP A 149 -19.69 -1.03 -14.91
CA ASP A 149 -21.05 -1.46 -15.23
C ASP A 149 -22.06 -0.31 -15.24
N TRP A 150 -21.89 0.74 -14.40
CA TRP A 150 -22.71 1.94 -14.46
C TRP A 150 -22.25 2.88 -15.57
N PHE A 151 -20.96 3.02 -15.75
CA PHE A 151 -20.35 3.88 -16.78
C PHE A 151 -20.66 3.41 -18.19
N ASP A 152 -20.88 2.12 -18.40
CA ASP A 152 -21.19 1.54 -19.70
C ASP A 152 -22.70 1.61 -20.03
N ARG A 153 -23.57 2.08 -19.12
CA ARG A 153 -25.02 2.21 -19.38
C ARG A 153 -25.29 3.33 -20.38
N PRO A 154 -25.95 3.03 -21.52
CA PRO A 154 -26.18 4.03 -22.57
C PRO A 154 -26.96 5.26 -22.10
N GLU A 155 -27.95 5.05 -21.20
CA GLU A 155 -28.76 6.13 -20.64
C GLU A 155 -27.93 7.07 -19.76
N LEU A 156 -27.05 6.54 -18.90
CA LEU A 156 -26.18 7.35 -18.03
C LEU A 156 -25.11 8.09 -18.84
N ARG A 157 -24.57 7.44 -19.87
CA ARG A 157 -23.62 8.08 -20.80
C ARG A 157 -24.25 9.24 -21.56
N SER A 158 -25.46 9.04 -22.08
CA SER A 158 -26.19 10.06 -22.82
C SER A 158 -26.53 11.26 -21.93
N GLU A 159 -27.04 11.02 -20.73
CA GLU A 159 -27.38 12.06 -19.77
C GLU A 159 -26.15 12.84 -19.32
N PHE A 160 -25.06 12.14 -18.95
CA PHE A 160 -23.81 12.77 -18.57
C PHE A 160 -23.24 13.66 -19.67
N LYS A 161 -23.18 13.14 -20.91
CA LYS A 161 -22.72 13.90 -22.07
C LYS A 161 -23.56 15.13 -22.35
N ALA A 162 -24.88 15.04 -22.24
CA ALA A 162 -25.78 16.17 -22.42
C ALA A 162 -25.53 17.26 -21.36
N LYS A 163 -25.18 16.86 -20.11
CA LYS A 163 -24.95 17.79 -19.01
C LYS A 163 -23.56 18.43 -19.05
N HIS A 164 -22.53 17.65 -19.35
CA HIS A 164 -21.12 18.05 -19.19
C HIS A 164 -20.37 18.29 -20.52
N GLY A 165 -20.95 17.87 -21.66
CA GLY A 165 -20.36 18.09 -22.99
C GLY A 165 -19.26 17.10 -23.38
N TYR A 166 -18.93 16.11 -22.55
CA TYR A 166 -17.96 15.06 -22.83
C TYR A 166 -18.45 13.70 -22.33
N ASP A 167 -17.76 12.62 -22.73
CA ASP A 167 -18.21 11.26 -22.44
C ASP A 167 -17.95 10.85 -20.98
N LEU A 168 -18.87 10.10 -20.40
CA LEU A 168 -18.69 9.39 -19.13
C LEU A 168 -17.66 8.28 -19.35
N GLY A 169 -16.56 8.29 -18.58
CA GLY A 169 -15.46 7.34 -18.74
C GLY A 169 -14.37 7.54 -17.68
N VAL A 170 -13.15 7.12 -17.99
CA VAL A 170 -12.00 7.38 -17.10
C VAL A 170 -11.71 8.89 -17.10
N PRO A 171 -11.68 9.55 -15.92
CA PRO A 171 -11.45 10.98 -15.85
C PRO A 171 -10.00 11.33 -16.23
N ALA A 172 -9.83 12.31 -17.10
CA ALA A 172 -8.52 12.79 -17.52
C ALA A 172 -7.86 13.72 -16.48
N ASN A 173 -8.64 14.33 -15.61
CA ASN A 173 -8.18 15.20 -14.54
C ASN A 173 -9.16 15.19 -13.35
N TRP A 174 -8.77 15.82 -12.24
CA TRP A 174 -9.59 15.87 -11.03
C TRP A 174 -10.92 16.61 -11.20
N ASN A 175 -11.00 17.59 -12.09
CA ASN A 175 -12.28 18.28 -12.37
C ASN A 175 -13.27 17.31 -13.03
N GLN A 176 -12.81 16.50 -14.00
CA GLN A 176 -13.66 15.47 -14.59
C GLN A 176 -14.05 14.38 -13.58
N LEU A 177 -13.15 13.99 -12.68
CA LEU A 177 -13.47 13.09 -11.56
C LEU A 177 -14.58 13.69 -10.69
N TYR A 178 -14.48 14.96 -10.37
CA TYR A 178 -15.50 15.67 -9.59
C TYR A 178 -16.85 15.74 -10.32
N ASP A 179 -16.86 16.09 -11.60
CA ASP A 179 -18.08 16.12 -12.40
C ASP A 179 -18.77 14.75 -12.45
N MET A 180 -17.99 13.68 -12.62
CA MET A 180 -18.50 12.32 -12.63
C MET A 180 -18.98 11.88 -11.25
N CYS A 181 -18.26 12.18 -10.17
CA CYS A 181 -18.71 11.78 -8.84
C CYS A 181 -19.99 12.54 -8.42
N THR A 182 -20.09 13.83 -8.69
CA THR A 182 -21.30 14.60 -8.41
C THR A 182 -22.49 14.18 -9.29
N PHE A 183 -22.23 13.68 -10.49
CA PHE A 183 -23.26 13.09 -11.34
C PHE A 183 -23.92 11.85 -10.70
N PHE A 184 -23.14 11.05 -9.97
CA PHE A 184 -23.65 9.88 -9.26
C PHE A 184 -24.18 10.19 -7.85
N GLN A 185 -23.87 11.36 -7.30
CA GLN A 185 -24.21 11.72 -5.92
C GLN A 185 -25.72 11.75 -5.69
N GLY A 186 -26.21 10.87 -4.84
CA GLY A 186 -27.63 10.77 -4.49
C GLY A 186 -28.53 10.20 -5.60
N ARG A 187 -27.95 9.68 -6.68
CA ARG A 187 -28.68 9.10 -7.83
C ARG A 187 -29.28 7.75 -7.45
N GLU A 188 -30.49 7.50 -7.92
CA GLU A 188 -31.09 6.19 -7.85
C GLU A 188 -30.61 5.33 -9.03
N ILE A 189 -30.01 4.17 -8.72
CA ILE A 189 -29.60 3.16 -9.68
C ILE A 189 -30.05 1.80 -9.14
N ASP A 190 -30.80 1.06 -9.97
CA ASP A 190 -31.38 -0.25 -9.61
C ASP A 190 -32.21 -0.19 -8.31
N GLY A 191 -33.02 0.85 -8.13
CA GLY A 191 -33.90 1.04 -6.97
C GLY A 191 -33.16 1.38 -5.66
N GLN A 192 -31.89 1.75 -5.74
CA GLN A 192 -31.09 2.12 -4.57
C GLN A 192 -30.38 3.44 -4.77
N LYS A 193 -30.33 4.26 -3.71
CA LYS A 193 -29.59 5.51 -3.71
C LYS A 193 -28.09 5.24 -3.69
N ARG A 194 -27.40 5.81 -4.67
CA ARG A 194 -25.95 5.68 -4.85
C ARG A 194 -25.26 7.03 -4.62
N TYR A 195 -23.95 6.99 -4.42
CA TYR A 195 -23.14 8.16 -4.12
C TYR A 195 -21.92 8.24 -5.04
N GLY A 196 -21.23 9.36 -5.00
CA GLY A 196 -20.13 9.64 -5.91
C GLY A 196 -18.88 8.83 -5.60
N ALA A 197 -18.25 9.08 -4.47
CA ALA A 197 -16.94 8.51 -4.19
C ALA A 197 -16.71 8.19 -2.72
N ALA A 198 -16.09 7.04 -2.44
CA ALA A 198 -15.45 6.73 -1.18
C ALA A 198 -13.99 7.15 -1.25
N ILE A 199 -13.60 8.09 -0.40
CA ILE A 199 -12.24 8.65 -0.34
C ILE A 199 -11.67 8.59 1.08
N ASN A 200 -10.37 8.75 1.20
CA ASN A 200 -9.70 8.71 2.50
C ASN A 200 -10.03 9.94 3.34
N THR A 201 -10.62 9.74 4.51
CA THR A 201 -11.07 10.81 5.42
C THR A 201 -10.68 10.54 6.88
N GLU A 202 -10.16 9.36 7.17
CA GLU A 202 -9.73 8.97 8.51
C GLU A 202 -8.70 9.95 9.07
N ARG A 203 -8.87 10.33 10.33
CA ARG A 203 -7.98 11.27 11.04
C ARG A 203 -6.74 10.61 11.67
N GLY A 204 -6.53 9.34 11.42
CA GLY A 204 -5.36 8.60 11.86
C GLY A 204 -4.06 9.08 11.22
N SER A 205 -2.99 8.32 11.43
CA SER A 205 -1.64 8.67 10.98
C SER A 205 -1.47 8.76 9.45
N GLU A 206 -2.31 8.09 8.69
CA GLU A 206 -2.17 7.96 7.25
C GLU A 206 -3.40 8.39 6.45
N GLY A 207 -4.60 8.00 6.87
CA GLY A 207 -5.80 8.03 6.07
C GLY A 207 -5.97 9.30 5.23
N ILE A 208 -6.38 10.39 5.84
CA ILE A 208 -6.60 11.66 5.13
C ILE A 208 -5.32 12.21 4.49
N THR A 209 -4.17 12.00 5.16
CA THR A 209 -2.88 12.49 4.66
C THR A 209 -2.55 11.91 3.30
N MET A 210 -2.73 10.60 3.11
CA MET A 210 -2.46 9.95 1.83
C MET A 210 -3.40 10.44 0.73
N GLY A 211 -4.69 10.60 1.03
CA GLY A 211 -5.67 11.10 0.07
C GLY A 211 -5.41 12.54 -0.34
N VAL A 212 -5.21 13.42 0.62
CA VAL A 212 -4.90 14.84 0.39
C VAL A 212 -3.58 15.02 -0.37
N THR A 213 -2.55 14.27 0.01
CA THR A 213 -1.24 14.33 -0.65
C THR A 213 -1.32 13.91 -2.12
N ALA A 214 -2.15 12.90 -2.44
CA ALA A 214 -2.38 12.50 -3.82
C ALA A 214 -2.97 13.66 -4.67
N ALA A 215 -3.89 14.45 -4.09
CA ALA A 215 -4.39 15.66 -4.72
C ALA A 215 -3.28 16.71 -4.83
N MET A 216 -2.56 17.00 -3.75
CA MET A 216 -1.50 18.02 -3.73
C MET A 216 -0.44 17.76 -4.80
N TYR A 217 -0.01 16.53 -4.98
CA TYR A 217 0.90 16.15 -6.07
C TYR A 217 0.28 16.35 -7.47
N ALA A 218 -1.00 16.07 -7.62
CA ALA A 218 -1.68 16.30 -8.89
C ALA A 218 -1.73 17.81 -9.27
N TRP A 219 -1.73 18.70 -8.28
CA TRP A 219 -1.63 20.16 -8.44
C TRP A 219 -0.19 20.67 -8.57
N GLY A 220 0.81 19.77 -8.47
CA GLY A 220 2.22 20.14 -8.62
C GLY A 220 2.88 20.66 -7.33
N MET A 221 2.35 20.26 -6.18
CA MET A 221 3.01 20.58 -4.90
C MET A 221 4.34 19.82 -4.80
N GLU A 222 5.34 20.49 -4.22
CA GLU A 222 6.59 19.89 -3.75
C GLU A 222 6.61 19.92 -2.23
N TYR A 223 7.20 18.91 -1.60
CA TYR A 223 7.31 18.88 -0.13
C TYR A 223 8.26 19.94 0.40
N GLU A 224 9.35 20.14 -0.34
CA GLU A 224 10.44 21.05 0.04
C GLU A 224 11.11 21.63 -1.20
N ASN A 225 11.92 22.61 -1.00
CA ASN A 225 12.78 23.17 -2.03
C ASN A 225 13.71 22.09 -2.60
N PRO A 226 13.64 21.75 -3.89
CA PRO A 226 14.47 20.70 -4.48
C PRO A 226 15.97 21.00 -4.43
N ASN A 227 16.35 22.26 -4.19
CA ASN A 227 17.73 22.68 -4.09
C ASN A 227 18.20 22.93 -2.64
N LYS A 228 17.31 22.81 -1.65
CA LYS A 228 17.63 23.09 -0.26
C LYS A 228 16.79 22.17 0.66
N PRO A 229 17.35 21.05 1.12
CA PRO A 229 16.66 20.12 2.00
C PRO A 229 16.08 20.81 3.24
N TYR A 230 14.89 20.37 3.66
CA TYR A 230 14.14 20.87 4.83
C TYR A 230 13.62 22.31 4.71
N ASP A 231 13.74 22.96 3.55
CA ASP A 231 13.15 24.25 3.26
C ASP A 231 11.76 24.07 2.67
N MET A 232 10.73 24.03 3.51
CA MET A 232 9.37 23.67 3.14
C MET A 232 8.48 24.90 2.86
N GLU A 233 8.89 26.09 3.30
CA GLU A 233 8.08 27.30 3.16
C GLU A 233 7.93 27.71 1.69
N GLY A 234 6.69 27.95 1.27
CA GLY A 234 6.37 28.27 -0.12
C GLY A 234 6.30 27.06 -1.06
N TYR A 235 6.67 25.88 -0.59
CA TYR A 235 6.57 24.61 -1.30
C TYR A 235 5.41 23.76 -0.79
N PHE A 236 5.51 23.25 0.42
CA PHE A 236 4.44 22.45 1.03
C PHE A 236 3.13 23.25 1.24
N ASN A 237 3.25 24.52 1.56
CA ASN A 237 2.13 25.46 1.72
C ASN A 237 1.95 26.39 0.51
N SER A 238 2.36 25.96 -0.67
CA SER A 238 2.17 26.72 -1.92
C SER A 238 0.69 26.97 -2.22
N PRO A 239 0.36 28.01 -3.01
CA PRO A 239 -1.02 28.23 -3.45
C PRO A 239 -1.67 27.01 -4.10
N GLN A 240 -0.89 26.24 -4.87
CA GLN A 240 -1.34 24.99 -5.50
C GLN A 240 -1.69 23.93 -4.46
N ALA A 241 -0.88 23.81 -3.42
CA ALA A 241 -1.14 22.88 -2.33
C ALA A 241 -2.44 23.25 -1.58
N VAL A 242 -2.66 24.53 -1.32
CA VAL A 242 -3.89 25.04 -0.69
C VAL A 242 -5.10 24.75 -1.56
N GLU A 243 -5.02 25.05 -2.88
CA GLU A 243 -6.10 24.75 -3.83
C GLU A 243 -6.44 23.24 -3.85
N ALA A 244 -5.43 22.38 -3.84
CA ALA A 244 -5.63 20.94 -3.82
C ALA A 244 -6.32 20.46 -2.54
N VAL A 245 -5.97 21.00 -1.38
CA VAL A 245 -6.61 20.68 -0.10
C VAL A 245 -8.09 21.13 -0.10
N GLU A 246 -8.35 22.35 -0.58
CA GLU A 246 -9.71 22.87 -0.70
C GLU A 246 -10.54 22.03 -1.67
N PHE A 247 -9.95 21.61 -2.79
CA PHE A 247 -10.62 20.73 -3.75
C PHE A 247 -10.90 19.34 -3.15
N TYR A 248 -9.96 18.76 -2.41
CA TYR A 248 -10.15 17.46 -1.76
C TYR A 248 -11.28 17.53 -0.70
N ARG A 249 -11.33 18.62 0.08
CA ARG A 249 -12.43 18.87 1.00
C ARG A 249 -13.76 18.96 0.26
N LYS A 250 -13.81 19.70 -0.85
CA LYS A 250 -14.99 19.83 -1.69
C LYS A 250 -15.44 18.49 -2.28
N LEU A 251 -14.48 17.65 -2.72
CA LEU A 251 -14.75 16.30 -3.19
C LEU A 251 -15.42 15.46 -2.10
N TYR A 252 -14.94 15.55 -0.87
CA TYR A 252 -15.58 14.90 0.27
C TYR A 252 -17.00 15.40 0.50
N GLU A 253 -17.17 16.72 0.63
CA GLU A 253 -18.47 17.34 0.95
C GLU A 253 -19.55 17.01 -0.09
N ASP A 254 -19.18 16.99 -1.38
CA ASP A 254 -20.12 16.86 -2.49
C ASP A 254 -20.28 15.43 -3.02
N CYS A 255 -19.37 14.50 -2.71
CA CYS A 255 -19.33 13.17 -3.33
C CYS A 255 -19.39 12.00 -2.34
N ALA A 256 -18.99 12.20 -1.08
CA ALA A 256 -18.92 11.09 -0.15
C ALA A 256 -20.31 10.60 0.28
N PRO A 257 -20.44 9.29 0.57
CA PRO A 257 -21.67 8.77 1.15
C PRO A 257 -21.84 9.23 2.60
N PRO A 258 -23.06 9.26 3.14
CA PRO A 258 -23.28 9.55 4.56
C PRO A 258 -22.48 8.63 5.47
N GLY A 259 -21.93 9.20 6.55
CA GLY A 259 -21.16 8.43 7.54
C GLY A 259 -19.71 8.16 7.17
N HIS A 260 -19.20 8.73 6.06
CA HIS A 260 -17.85 8.47 5.53
C HIS A 260 -16.80 9.48 6.03
N SER A 261 -16.99 10.06 7.23
CA SER A 261 -16.12 11.10 7.78
C SER A 261 -14.84 10.57 8.46
N ASP A 262 -14.74 9.25 8.61
CA ASP A 262 -13.59 8.57 9.22
C ASP A 262 -13.34 7.25 8.48
N ALA A 263 -13.06 7.35 7.18
CA ALA A 263 -12.93 6.21 6.28
C ALA A 263 -11.54 6.09 5.71
N TYR A 264 -11.06 4.85 5.65
CA TYR A 264 -9.81 4.48 5.01
C TYR A 264 -9.97 3.11 4.32
N MET A 265 -8.93 2.48 3.93
CA MET A 265 -8.81 1.28 3.08
C MET A 265 -10.03 0.34 3.09
N VAL A 266 -10.37 -0.25 4.23
CA VAL A 266 -11.45 -1.24 4.35
C VAL A 266 -12.82 -0.59 4.15
N ALA A 267 -13.05 0.58 4.76
CA ALA A 267 -14.31 1.30 4.62
C ALA A 267 -14.58 1.73 3.16
N ASN A 268 -13.53 2.18 2.45
CA ASN A 268 -13.63 2.52 1.03
C ASN A 268 -13.94 1.28 0.18
N LEU A 269 -13.25 0.17 0.45
CA LEU A 269 -13.48 -1.11 -0.23
C LEU A 269 -14.91 -1.61 -0.01
N ASP A 270 -15.40 -1.61 1.22
CA ASP A 270 -16.73 -2.08 1.57
C ASP A 270 -17.83 -1.22 0.93
N ALA A 271 -17.68 0.11 0.95
CA ALA A 271 -18.59 1.02 0.27
C ALA A 271 -18.66 0.76 -1.24
N TYR A 272 -17.53 0.44 -1.85
CA TYR A 272 -17.48 0.11 -3.27
C TYR A 272 -18.07 -1.28 -3.58
N LYS A 273 -17.66 -2.32 -2.86
CA LYS A 273 -18.14 -3.70 -3.04
C LYS A 273 -19.65 -3.84 -2.81
N SER A 274 -20.19 -3.10 -1.85
CA SER A 274 -21.65 -3.05 -1.63
C SER A 274 -22.40 -2.29 -2.73
N GLY A 275 -21.69 -1.68 -3.68
CA GLY A 275 -22.29 -0.85 -4.73
C GLY A 275 -22.82 0.48 -4.21
N GLN A 276 -22.35 0.97 -3.06
CA GLN A 276 -22.81 2.25 -2.52
C GLN A 276 -22.29 3.44 -3.32
N VAL A 277 -21.08 3.35 -3.88
CA VAL A 277 -20.38 4.45 -4.54
C VAL A 277 -19.97 4.12 -5.98
N ALA A 278 -19.87 5.16 -6.82
CA ALA A 278 -19.39 5.03 -8.19
C ALA A 278 -17.87 4.89 -8.27
N PHE A 279 -17.16 5.53 -7.34
CA PHE A 279 -15.69 5.48 -7.26
C PHE A 279 -15.23 5.11 -5.86
N GLN A 280 -14.06 4.49 -5.78
CA GLN A 280 -13.28 4.43 -4.55
C GLN A 280 -11.83 4.83 -4.81
N MET A 281 -11.23 5.56 -3.85
CA MET A 281 -9.79 5.74 -3.74
C MET A 281 -9.23 4.65 -2.83
N ASN A 282 -8.23 3.91 -3.28
CA ASN A 282 -7.60 2.87 -2.48
C ASN A 282 -6.21 2.50 -3.00
N TRP A 283 -5.47 1.72 -2.25
CA TRP A 283 -4.20 1.15 -2.63
C TRP A 283 -4.37 -0.03 -3.60
N TYR A 284 -3.43 -0.22 -4.52
CA TYR A 284 -3.45 -1.35 -5.46
C TYR A 284 -3.52 -2.70 -4.77
N ALA A 285 -2.92 -2.82 -3.58
CA ALA A 285 -2.98 -4.03 -2.76
C ALA A 285 -4.41 -4.49 -2.40
N PHE A 286 -5.40 -3.60 -2.43
CA PHE A 286 -6.81 -3.91 -2.17
C PHE A 286 -7.61 -4.30 -3.42
N TRP A 287 -7.06 -4.14 -4.62
CA TRP A 287 -7.77 -4.44 -5.86
C TRP A 287 -8.00 -5.93 -6.12
N PRO A 288 -7.14 -6.88 -5.69
CA PRO A 288 -7.49 -8.30 -5.76
C PRO A 288 -8.81 -8.63 -5.07
N GLY A 289 -9.16 -7.93 -3.98
CA GLY A 289 -10.45 -8.07 -3.31
C GLY A 289 -11.64 -7.61 -4.15
N VAL A 290 -11.43 -6.68 -5.09
CA VAL A 290 -12.44 -6.21 -6.05
C VAL A 290 -12.48 -7.14 -7.27
N SER A 291 -11.32 -7.42 -7.88
CA SER A 291 -11.21 -8.19 -9.12
C SER A 291 -11.53 -9.67 -8.93
N LYS A 292 -11.36 -10.23 -7.74
CA LYS A 292 -11.71 -11.63 -7.46
C LYS A 292 -13.22 -11.90 -7.57
N GLU A 293 -14.03 -10.92 -7.24
CA GLU A 293 -15.50 -10.99 -7.36
C GLU A 293 -15.98 -10.58 -8.76
N ASP A 294 -15.13 -9.92 -9.53
CA ASP A 294 -15.37 -9.43 -10.90
C ASP A 294 -14.31 -10.00 -11.86
N SER A 295 -14.20 -11.31 -11.91
CA SER A 295 -13.14 -12.01 -12.64
C SER A 295 -13.15 -11.76 -14.15
N ASP A 296 -14.27 -11.32 -14.72
CA ASP A 296 -14.43 -10.97 -16.14
C ASP A 296 -14.35 -9.47 -16.41
N GLY A 297 -14.09 -8.65 -15.39
CA GLY A 297 -13.85 -7.21 -15.53
C GLY A 297 -15.05 -6.42 -16.05
N ARG A 298 -16.27 -6.88 -15.79
CA ARG A 298 -17.50 -6.20 -16.26
C ARG A 298 -17.99 -5.14 -15.29
N VAL A 299 -17.73 -5.31 -14.01
CA VAL A 299 -18.25 -4.44 -12.94
C VAL A 299 -17.31 -3.30 -12.65
N SER A 300 -16.00 -3.57 -12.60
CA SER A 300 -14.99 -2.62 -12.15
C SER A 300 -13.98 -2.26 -13.25
N GLY A 301 -13.59 -0.99 -13.26
CA GLY A 301 -12.43 -0.51 -13.98
C GLY A 301 -11.49 0.22 -13.01
N PHE A 302 -10.23 0.38 -13.41
CA PHE A 302 -9.19 0.96 -12.56
C PHE A 302 -8.42 2.05 -13.32
N PHE A 303 -8.00 3.09 -12.61
CA PHE A 303 -7.16 4.15 -13.17
C PHE A 303 -6.26 4.77 -12.11
N ALA A 304 -5.09 5.26 -12.55
CA ALA A 304 -4.16 6.00 -11.68
C ALA A 304 -4.76 7.37 -11.28
N ASN A 305 -4.22 7.99 -10.25
CA ASN A 305 -4.59 9.36 -9.90
C ASN A 305 -4.43 10.26 -11.14
N PRO A 306 -5.49 10.94 -11.57
CA PRO A 306 -5.42 11.80 -12.74
C PRO A 306 -4.53 13.02 -12.43
N LYS A 307 -3.87 13.54 -13.45
CA LYS A 307 -3.14 14.81 -13.33
C LYS A 307 -4.15 15.96 -13.28
N GLN A 308 -3.80 17.04 -12.58
CA GLN A 308 -4.52 18.28 -12.67
C GLN A 308 -3.85 19.19 -13.70
N ASN A 309 -4.63 19.80 -14.58
CA ASN A 309 -4.14 20.81 -15.50
C ASN A 309 -3.99 22.14 -14.73
N VAL A 310 -2.88 22.31 -14.05
CA VAL A 310 -2.46 23.63 -13.54
C VAL A 310 -1.92 24.42 -14.73
N ALA A 311 -2.40 25.65 -14.91
CA ALA A 311 -1.88 26.51 -15.95
C ALA A 311 -0.37 26.68 -15.76
N ALA A 312 0.39 26.54 -16.84
CA ALA A 312 1.86 26.64 -16.83
C ALA A 312 2.42 27.94 -16.20
N ALA A 313 1.57 28.95 -16.08
CA ALA A 313 1.91 30.24 -15.44
C ALA A 313 2.06 30.17 -13.90
N THR A 314 1.56 29.10 -13.25
CA THR A 314 1.69 28.91 -11.80
C THR A 314 2.88 28.05 -11.40
N LEU A 315 3.49 27.34 -12.33
CA LEU A 315 4.77 26.68 -12.15
C LEU A 315 5.90 27.70 -12.37
N GLY A 316 5.87 28.78 -11.61
CA GLY A 316 6.88 29.81 -11.64
C GLY A 316 8.22 29.27 -11.16
N GLY A 317 9.09 28.99 -12.10
CA GLY A 317 10.47 28.69 -11.84
C GLY A 317 10.96 27.51 -12.66
N GLN A 318 11.58 27.83 -13.73
CA GLN A 318 12.50 26.95 -14.42
C GLN A 318 13.68 26.56 -13.52
#